data_1be62b8ed6d409f54846bc72c15f57aa
#
_entry.id   1be62b8ed6d409f54846bc72c15f57aa
#
_cell.length_a   1.000
_cell.length_b   1.000
_cell.length_c   1.000
_cell.angle_alpha   90.00
_cell.angle_beta   90.00
_cell.angle_gamma   90.00
#
_symmetry.space_group_name_H-M   'P 1'
#
loop_
_entity.id
_entity.type
_entity.pdbx_description
1 polymer ?
#
loop_
_entity_poly.entity_id
_entity_poly.type
_entity_poly.pdbx_seq_one_letter_code
_entity_poly.pdbx_strand_id
1 'polypeptide(L)'
;MNQENALPRRKAMLYYPSQPKPRPVRLREKDRDPYDGLRPWSAITHGIGAALALLGTVLLLLRCAALSLSPWHVVSFLIYGVSMVGLYTASTLYHCRNVSVKGRIALRKYDHASIYFLIAGTYTPICLVVLRTDGAWGWALFGVIWALALAGLVLTLAWITAPRWLTAGIYIFMGWRAVVALVPLLRLLPPAGFFWVLGGGILYTVGGVLYAVKWPGRDNPRFGCHEIFHLFILMGSVFHFMLMYRVVAFL
;
A
#
# COMPACT_ATOMS: atom_id res chain seq x y z
N MET A 1 -3.43 74.89 52.08
CA MET A 1 -2.33 74.19 51.37
C MET A 1 -2.72 72.72 51.25
N ASN A 2 -3.36 72.37 50.18
CA ASN A 2 -3.90 71.03 49.93
C ASN A 2 -2.95 70.27 49.00
N GLN A 3 -2.39 69.17 49.49
CA GLN A 3 -1.72 68.19 48.61
C GLN A 3 -2.78 67.22 48.07
N GLU A 4 -3.04 67.26 46.77
CA GLU A 4 -3.86 66.31 46.13
C GLU A 4 -3.05 65.00 45.86
N ASN A 5 -3.53 63.93 46.46
CA ASN A 5 -3.05 62.58 46.26
C ASN A 5 -3.49 62.09 44.87
N ALA A 6 -2.57 62.07 43.90
CA ALA A 6 -2.83 61.44 42.60
C ALA A 6 -2.70 59.92 42.71
N LEU A 7 -3.83 59.20 42.58
CA LEU A 7 -3.87 57.75 42.48
C LEU A 7 -3.30 57.30 41.10
N PRO A 8 -2.50 56.22 41.04
CA PRO A 8 -1.95 55.72 39.78
C PRO A 8 -3.06 55.18 38.89
N ARG A 9 -3.12 55.69 37.67
CA ARG A 9 -4.00 55.16 36.60
C ARG A 9 -3.70 53.67 36.37
N ARG A 10 -4.61 52.80 36.75
CA ARG A 10 -4.62 51.40 36.32
C ARG A 10 -4.68 51.38 34.79
N LYS A 11 -3.63 50.86 34.13
CA LYS A 11 -3.68 50.49 32.72
C LYS A 11 -4.82 49.50 32.55
N ALA A 12 -5.89 49.91 31.87
CA ALA A 12 -6.93 48.99 31.47
C ALA A 12 -6.28 47.96 30.54
N MET A 13 -6.17 46.71 31.02
CA MET A 13 -5.83 45.58 30.21
C MET A 13 -6.93 45.45 29.16
N LEU A 14 -6.64 45.89 27.93
CA LEU A 14 -7.51 45.62 26.78
C LEU A 14 -7.62 44.09 26.64
N TYR A 15 -8.77 43.56 27.10
CA TYR A 15 -9.16 42.18 26.85
C TYR A 15 -9.39 42.04 25.37
N TYR A 16 -8.38 41.51 24.66
CA TYR A 16 -8.56 41.01 23.29
C TYR A 16 -9.28 39.67 23.42
N PRO A 17 -10.55 39.54 23.00
CA PRO A 17 -11.20 38.25 22.93
C PRO A 17 -10.37 37.36 21.99
N SER A 18 -9.92 36.23 22.52
CA SER A 18 -9.20 35.23 21.72
C SER A 18 -10.04 34.94 20.47
N GLN A 19 -9.45 35.19 19.29
CA GLN A 19 -10.08 34.87 18.03
C GLN A 19 -10.58 33.41 18.10
N PRO A 20 -11.84 33.12 17.78
CA PRO A 20 -12.33 31.75 17.78
C PRO A 20 -11.41 30.92 16.88
N LYS A 21 -10.86 29.84 17.42
CA LYS A 21 -10.06 28.90 16.63
C LYS A 21 -10.85 28.56 15.38
N PRO A 22 -10.26 28.68 14.17
CA PRO A 22 -10.96 28.37 12.95
C PRO A 22 -11.53 26.96 13.08
N ARG A 23 -12.83 26.80 12.94
CA ARG A 23 -13.48 25.50 12.93
C ARG A 23 -12.82 24.67 11.82
N PRO A 24 -12.44 23.41 12.09
CA PRO A 24 -11.89 22.57 11.03
C PRO A 24 -12.90 22.55 9.88
N VAL A 25 -12.47 23.03 8.74
CA VAL A 25 -13.29 23.00 7.52
C VAL A 25 -13.57 21.53 7.24
N ARG A 26 -14.82 21.09 7.45
CA ARG A 26 -15.26 19.78 7.01
C ARG A 26 -15.32 19.83 5.49
N LEU A 27 -14.23 19.47 4.84
CA LEU A 27 -14.18 19.29 3.40
C LEU A 27 -15.30 18.30 3.02
N ARG A 28 -16.04 18.62 1.94
CA ARG A 28 -17.09 17.74 1.44
C ARG A 28 -16.48 16.39 1.06
N GLU A 29 -17.21 15.32 1.20
CA GLU A 29 -16.79 13.95 0.84
C GLU A 29 -16.27 13.82 -0.61
N LYS A 30 -16.59 14.82 -1.45
CA LYS A 30 -16.15 15.01 -2.83
C LYS A 30 -14.68 15.43 -2.95
N ASP A 31 -14.16 16.13 -1.93
CA ASP A 31 -12.78 16.62 -1.85
C ASP A 31 -11.94 15.73 -0.92
N ARG A 32 -12.08 14.41 -1.04
CA ARG A 32 -11.33 13.47 -0.22
C ARG A 32 -9.83 13.69 -0.38
N ASP A 33 -9.55 14.44 0.32
CA ASP A 33 -8.91 14.82 1.52
C ASP A 33 -7.41 14.50 1.52
N PRO A 34 -6.57 15.50 1.13
CA PRO A 34 -5.18 15.47 1.53
C PRO A 34 -5.00 15.41 3.07
N TYR A 35 -6.08 15.57 3.83
CA TYR A 35 -6.17 15.57 5.29
C TYR A 35 -6.85 14.33 5.89
N ASP A 36 -6.85 13.21 5.19
CA ASP A 36 -7.08 11.93 5.86
C ASP A 36 -6.09 11.88 7.03
N GLY A 37 -6.56 12.23 8.22
CA GLY A 37 -5.72 12.51 9.38
C GLY A 37 -4.66 11.45 9.63
N LEU A 38 -3.64 11.76 10.41
CA LEU A 38 -2.66 10.78 10.86
C LEU A 38 -3.40 9.56 11.43
N ARG A 39 -3.04 8.37 10.92
CA ARG A 39 -3.64 7.08 11.33
C ARG A 39 -2.58 6.21 11.99
N PRO A 40 -2.42 6.29 13.31
CA PRO A 40 -1.34 5.59 14.01
C PRO A 40 -1.34 4.08 13.76
N TRP A 41 -2.51 3.44 13.80
CA TRP A 41 -2.61 2.00 13.59
C TRP A 41 -2.28 1.58 12.15
N SER A 42 -2.68 2.40 11.16
CA SER A 42 -2.27 2.20 9.77
C SER A 42 -0.75 2.32 9.62
N ALA A 43 -0.15 3.31 10.27
CA ALA A 43 1.31 3.51 10.26
C ALA A 43 2.05 2.36 10.94
N ILE A 44 1.57 1.89 12.11
CA ILE A 44 2.19 0.80 12.87
C ILE A 44 2.12 -0.51 12.08
N THR A 45 0.94 -0.89 11.58
CA THR A 45 0.76 -2.14 10.84
C THR A 45 1.64 -2.20 9.60
N HIS A 46 1.68 -1.13 8.80
CA HIS A 46 2.54 -1.10 7.62
C HIS A 46 4.01 -0.84 7.95
N GLY A 47 4.35 -0.19 9.07
CA GLY A 47 5.72 -0.10 9.58
C GLY A 47 6.30 -1.48 9.93
N ILE A 48 5.50 -2.32 10.60
CA ILE A 48 5.84 -3.74 10.83
C ILE A 48 5.96 -4.47 9.49
N GLY A 49 5.03 -4.21 8.55
CA GLY A 49 5.07 -4.75 7.20
C GLY A 49 6.36 -4.41 6.46
N ALA A 50 6.86 -3.17 6.56
CA ALA A 50 8.11 -2.74 5.94
C ALA A 50 9.33 -3.50 6.50
N ALA A 51 9.39 -3.67 7.83
CA ALA A 51 10.44 -4.44 8.48
C ALA A 51 10.40 -5.92 8.06
N LEU A 52 9.21 -6.54 8.05
CA LEU A 52 9.04 -7.92 7.60
C LEU A 52 9.31 -8.09 6.11
N ALA A 53 8.95 -7.12 5.26
CA ALA A 53 9.25 -7.15 3.83
C ALA A 53 10.77 -7.08 3.57
N LEU A 54 11.48 -6.22 4.31
CA LEU A 54 12.95 -6.15 4.23
C LEU A 54 13.59 -7.47 4.66
N LEU A 55 13.19 -8.00 5.82
CA LEU A 55 13.67 -9.29 6.30
C LEU A 55 13.35 -10.42 5.30
N GLY A 56 12.13 -10.48 4.80
CA GLY A 56 11.70 -11.45 3.79
C GLY A 56 12.51 -11.36 2.50
N THR A 57 12.82 -10.15 2.05
CA THR A 57 13.67 -9.94 0.87
C THR A 57 15.08 -10.49 1.10
N VAL A 58 15.68 -10.19 2.25
CA VAL A 58 17.00 -10.73 2.62
C VAL A 58 16.96 -12.26 2.67
N LEU A 59 15.93 -12.85 3.28
CA LEU A 59 15.79 -14.31 3.36
C LEU A 59 15.66 -14.97 1.97
N LEU A 60 14.93 -14.34 1.03
CA LEU A 60 14.82 -14.83 -0.35
C LEU A 60 16.17 -14.77 -1.06
N LEU A 61 16.92 -13.68 -0.92
CA LEU A 61 18.24 -13.53 -1.55
C LEU A 61 19.28 -14.51 -0.95
N LEU A 62 19.26 -14.68 0.38
CA LEU A 62 20.11 -15.69 1.05
C LEU A 62 19.76 -17.11 0.57
N ARG A 63 18.47 -17.37 0.35
CA ARG A 63 18.02 -18.66 -0.20
C ARG A 63 18.50 -18.84 -1.65
N CYS A 64 18.45 -17.78 -2.47
CA CYS A 64 19.03 -17.83 -3.82
C CYS A 64 20.52 -18.19 -3.78
N ALA A 65 21.28 -17.60 -2.87
CA ALA A 65 22.71 -17.89 -2.71
C ALA A 65 22.93 -19.32 -2.21
N ALA A 66 22.19 -19.76 -1.18
CA ALA A 66 22.35 -21.09 -0.57
C ALA A 66 22.01 -22.24 -1.53
N LEU A 67 21.04 -22.02 -2.43
CA LEU A 67 20.61 -23.02 -3.43
C LEU A 67 21.23 -22.81 -4.81
N SER A 68 22.14 -21.83 -4.97
CA SER A 68 22.77 -21.48 -6.26
C SER A 68 21.75 -21.26 -7.38
N LEU A 69 20.65 -20.52 -7.07
CA LEU A 69 19.55 -20.32 -8.00
C LEU A 69 19.95 -19.44 -9.18
N SER A 70 19.20 -19.57 -10.27
CA SER A 70 19.44 -18.81 -11.50
C SER A 70 19.29 -17.29 -11.28
N PRO A 71 19.93 -16.46 -12.14
CA PRO A 71 19.76 -15.01 -12.10
C PRO A 71 18.29 -14.55 -12.18
N TRP A 72 17.42 -15.33 -12.82
CA TRP A 72 15.99 -15.05 -12.91
C TRP A 72 15.31 -15.04 -11.53
N HIS A 73 15.69 -15.96 -10.64
CA HIS A 73 15.20 -15.95 -9.26
C HIS A 73 15.68 -14.72 -8.51
N VAL A 74 17.00 -14.43 -8.58
CA VAL A 74 17.60 -13.30 -7.87
C VAL A 74 16.94 -11.98 -8.27
N VAL A 75 16.87 -11.71 -9.58
CA VAL A 75 16.27 -10.46 -10.11
C VAL A 75 14.80 -10.38 -9.75
N SER A 76 14.05 -11.47 -9.94
CA SER A 76 12.60 -11.50 -9.65
C SER A 76 12.29 -11.28 -8.18
N PHE A 77 13.03 -11.95 -7.29
CA PHE A 77 12.84 -11.81 -5.84
C PHE A 77 13.29 -10.44 -5.34
N LEU A 78 14.32 -9.84 -5.94
CA LEU A 78 14.72 -8.48 -5.64
C LEU A 78 13.61 -7.48 -6.05
N ILE A 79 13.05 -7.58 -7.25
CA ILE A 79 11.95 -6.73 -7.72
C ILE A 79 10.73 -6.88 -6.81
N TYR A 80 10.35 -8.12 -6.48
CA TYR A 80 9.25 -8.42 -5.56
C TYR A 80 9.50 -7.80 -4.18
N GLY A 81 10.68 -8.03 -3.60
CA GLY A 81 11.03 -7.52 -2.28
C GLY A 81 11.06 -5.99 -2.22
N VAL A 82 11.70 -5.35 -3.20
CA VAL A 82 11.75 -3.87 -3.30
C VAL A 82 10.34 -3.29 -3.44
N SER A 83 9.46 -3.94 -4.20
CA SER A 83 8.07 -3.47 -4.34
C SER A 83 7.29 -3.55 -3.02
N MET A 84 7.48 -4.62 -2.22
CA MET A 84 6.88 -4.74 -0.89
C MET A 84 7.41 -3.69 0.08
N VAL A 85 8.73 -3.54 0.16
CA VAL A 85 9.37 -2.52 1.02
C VAL A 85 8.90 -1.13 0.62
N GLY A 86 8.83 -0.85 -0.68
CA GLY A 86 8.35 0.41 -1.24
C GLY A 86 6.91 0.73 -0.83
N LEU A 87 5.97 -0.22 -0.98
CA LEU A 87 4.58 -0.05 -0.56
C LEU A 87 4.48 0.24 0.93
N TYR A 88 5.05 -0.65 1.77
CA TYR A 88 4.88 -0.54 3.21
C TYR A 88 5.54 0.71 3.77
N THR A 89 6.69 1.13 3.23
CA THR A 89 7.34 2.38 3.61
C THR A 89 6.51 3.60 3.16
N ALA A 90 6.01 3.61 1.93
CA ALA A 90 5.17 4.68 1.41
C ALA A 90 3.94 4.89 2.28
N SER A 91 3.24 3.80 2.60
CA SER A 91 2.04 3.83 3.43
C SER A 91 2.33 4.26 4.86
N THR A 92 3.39 3.74 5.48
CA THR A 92 3.84 4.16 6.81
C THR A 92 4.08 5.68 6.84
N LEU A 93 4.86 6.21 5.89
CA LEU A 93 5.16 7.64 5.80
C LEU A 93 3.90 8.49 5.60
N TYR A 94 2.99 8.03 4.74
CA TYR A 94 1.72 8.71 4.51
C TYR A 94 0.88 8.81 5.78
N HIS A 95 0.84 7.76 6.60
CA HIS A 95 0.00 7.69 7.79
C HIS A 95 0.64 8.25 9.07
N CYS A 96 1.97 8.42 9.15
CA CYS A 96 2.64 8.93 10.35
C CYS A 96 3.21 10.35 10.21
N ARG A 97 3.50 10.85 8.99
CA ARG A 97 4.20 12.13 8.82
C ARG A 97 3.24 13.31 8.84
N ASN A 98 3.51 14.26 9.72
CA ASN A 98 2.85 15.56 9.71
C ASN A 98 3.66 16.50 8.81
N VAL A 99 3.12 16.79 7.62
CA VAL A 99 3.78 17.57 6.58
C VAL A 99 2.84 18.62 6.00
N SER A 100 3.36 19.54 5.17
CA SER A 100 2.54 20.52 4.44
C SER A 100 1.51 19.84 3.54
N VAL A 101 0.50 20.59 3.09
CA VAL A 101 -0.55 20.10 2.16
C VAL A 101 0.07 19.49 0.89
N LYS A 102 1.07 20.16 0.29
CA LYS A 102 1.78 19.66 -0.89
C LYS A 102 2.49 18.33 -0.57
N GLY A 103 3.17 18.26 0.58
CA GLY A 103 3.83 17.04 1.05
C GLY A 103 2.84 15.90 1.28
N ARG A 104 1.66 16.20 1.85
CA ARG A 104 0.59 15.22 2.06
C ARG A 104 0.07 14.64 0.75
N ILE A 105 -0.16 15.48 -0.25
CA ILE A 105 -0.56 15.04 -1.59
C ILE A 105 0.53 14.14 -2.22
N ALA A 106 1.80 14.52 -2.10
CA ALA A 106 2.91 13.74 -2.63
C ALA A 106 3.01 12.35 -1.95
N LEU A 107 2.93 12.29 -0.61
CA LEU A 107 2.93 11.02 0.13
C LEU A 107 1.72 10.15 -0.23
N ARG A 108 0.53 10.73 -0.40
CA ARG A 108 -0.65 9.99 -0.85
C ARG A 108 -0.47 9.41 -2.26
N LYS A 109 0.11 10.18 -3.19
CA LYS A 109 0.41 9.68 -4.53
C LYS A 109 1.41 8.54 -4.49
N TYR A 110 2.44 8.65 -3.66
CA TYR A 110 3.44 7.61 -3.47
C TYR A 110 2.80 6.33 -2.90
N ASP A 111 2.00 6.45 -1.83
CA ASP A 111 1.28 5.33 -1.21
C ASP A 111 0.39 4.59 -2.22
N HIS A 112 -0.49 5.33 -2.93
CA HIS A 112 -1.42 4.72 -3.88
C HIS A 112 -0.73 4.15 -5.13
N ALA A 113 0.30 4.82 -5.65
CA ALA A 113 1.07 4.33 -6.80
C ALA A 113 1.84 3.05 -6.47
N SER A 114 2.36 2.92 -5.24
CA SER A 114 3.13 1.75 -4.83
C SER A 114 2.31 0.45 -4.80
N ILE A 115 0.97 0.52 -4.72
CA ILE A 115 0.09 -0.64 -4.82
C ILE A 115 0.21 -1.31 -6.20
N TYR A 116 0.24 -0.53 -7.27
CA TYR A 116 0.44 -1.06 -8.63
C TYR A 116 1.79 -1.77 -8.76
N PHE A 117 2.83 -1.17 -8.19
CA PHE A 117 4.17 -1.78 -8.20
C PHE A 117 4.26 -3.04 -7.34
N LEU A 118 3.55 -3.10 -6.20
CA LEU A 118 3.45 -4.33 -5.42
C LEU A 118 2.81 -5.45 -6.23
N ILE A 119 1.70 -5.16 -6.93
CA ILE A 119 1.03 -6.16 -7.77
C ILE A 119 2.00 -6.63 -8.86
N ALA A 120 2.62 -5.72 -9.61
CA ALA A 120 3.56 -6.09 -10.67
C ALA A 120 4.79 -6.84 -10.15
N GLY A 121 5.34 -6.40 -9.02
CA GLY A 121 6.44 -7.07 -8.34
C GLY A 121 6.10 -8.49 -7.89
N THR A 122 4.87 -8.69 -7.38
CA THR A 122 4.38 -10.04 -6.99
C THR A 122 4.24 -10.97 -8.19
N TYR A 123 3.83 -10.45 -9.36
CA TYR A 123 3.76 -11.22 -10.59
C TYR A 123 5.14 -11.56 -11.17
N THR A 124 6.14 -10.73 -10.91
CA THR A 124 7.46 -10.86 -11.55
C THR A 124 8.10 -12.25 -11.37
N PRO A 125 8.18 -12.85 -10.16
CA PRO A 125 8.70 -14.21 -10.01
C PRO A 125 7.82 -15.28 -10.69
N ILE A 126 6.50 -15.10 -10.67
CA ILE A 126 5.58 -16.01 -11.35
C ILE A 126 5.83 -15.98 -12.86
N CYS A 127 6.02 -14.80 -13.44
CA CYS A 127 6.26 -14.64 -14.85
C CYS A 127 7.66 -15.12 -15.29
N LEU A 128 8.71 -14.68 -14.55
CA LEU A 128 10.10 -14.87 -14.99
C LEU A 128 10.77 -16.14 -14.45
N VAL A 129 10.16 -16.81 -13.49
CA VAL A 129 10.64 -18.12 -13.00
C VAL A 129 9.68 -19.22 -13.41
N VAL A 130 8.39 -19.13 -13.01
CA VAL A 130 7.42 -20.21 -13.21
C VAL A 130 6.99 -20.34 -14.68
N LEU A 131 6.53 -19.23 -15.29
CA LEU A 131 5.91 -19.23 -16.63
C LEU A 131 6.90 -19.00 -17.78
N ARG A 132 8.14 -18.61 -17.52
CA ARG A 132 9.10 -18.17 -18.54
C ARG A 132 9.39 -19.24 -19.59
N THR A 133 9.41 -20.49 -19.18
CA THR A 133 9.74 -21.63 -20.05
C THR A 133 8.51 -22.25 -20.73
N ASP A 134 7.30 -21.79 -20.41
CA ASP A 134 6.05 -22.29 -21.01
C ASP A 134 5.60 -21.36 -22.17
N GLY A 135 6.31 -21.38 -23.26
CA GLY A 135 6.02 -20.57 -24.45
C GLY A 135 6.10 -19.06 -24.18
N ALA A 136 5.11 -18.31 -24.66
CA ALA A 136 5.08 -16.84 -24.52
C ALA A 136 4.43 -16.35 -23.20
N TRP A 137 3.87 -17.24 -22.38
CA TRP A 137 3.04 -16.86 -21.21
C TRP A 137 3.77 -15.96 -20.22
N GLY A 138 5.00 -16.32 -19.86
CA GLY A 138 5.79 -15.56 -18.89
C GLY A 138 6.02 -14.11 -19.33
N TRP A 139 6.51 -13.93 -20.55
CA TRP A 139 6.81 -12.60 -21.10
C TRP A 139 5.55 -11.77 -21.41
N ALA A 140 4.50 -12.40 -21.95
CA ALA A 140 3.26 -11.71 -22.27
C ALA A 140 2.59 -11.19 -20.97
N LEU A 141 2.45 -12.03 -19.95
CA LEU A 141 1.85 -11.63 -18.68
C LEU A 141 2.71 -10.58 -17.95
N PHE A 142 4.04 -10.74 -17.97
CA PHE A 142 4.97 -9.75 -17.42
C PHE A 142 4.77 -8.38 -18.07
N GLY A 143 4.79 -8.32 -19.41
CA GLY A 143 4.59 -7.08 -20.18
C GLY A 143 3.25 -6.42 -19.87
N VAL A 144 2.16 -7.20 -19.88
CA VAL A 144 0.80 -6.68 -19.58
C VAL A 144 0.72 -6.11 -18.17
N ILE A 145 1.21 -6.84 -17.17
CA ILE A 145 1.12 -6.41 -15.76
C ILE A 145 1.95 -5.14 -15.51
N TRP A 146 3.16 -5.05 -16.04
CA TRP A 146 3.99 -3.86 -15.89
C TRP A 146 3.44 -2.68 -16.69
N ALA A 147 2.87 -2.90 -17.87
CA ALA A 147 2.16 -1.84 -18.60
C ALA A 147 0.96 -1.31 -17.80
N LEU A 148 0.16 -2.20 -17.19
CA LEU A 148 -0.94 -1.80 -16.30
C LEU A 148 -0.44 -1.05 -15.05
N ALA A 149 0.70 -1.44 -14.48
CA ALA A 149 1.29 -0.73 -13.34
C ALA A 149 1.72 0.70 -13.71
N LEU A 150 2.34 0.87 -14.86
CA LEU A 150 2.70 2.20 -15.38
C LEU A 150 1.47 3.06 -15.69
N ALA A 151 0.44 2.48 -16.31
CA ALA A 151 -0.84 3.16 -16.54
C ALA A 151 -1.50 3.58 -15.22
N GLY A 152 -1.48 2.71 -14.20
CA GLY A 152 -1.97 3.00 -12.86
C GLY A 152 -1.19 4.11 -12.14
N LEU A 153 0.14 4.16 -12.33
CA LEU A 153 0.98 5.27 -11.86
C LEU A 153 0.52 6.58 -12.50
N VAL A 154 0.40 6.62 -13.83
CA VAL A 154 -0.06 7.82 -14.56
C VAL A 154 -1.44 8.25 -14.06
N LEU A 155 -2.38 7.32 -13.91
CA LEU A 155 -3.71 7.59 -13.36
C LEU A 155 -3.63 8.21 -11.96
N THR A 156 -2.81 7.66 -11.07
CA THR A 156 -2.65 8.18 -9.71
C THR A 156 -2.04 9.59 -9.71
N LEU A 157 -1.06 9.84 -10.58
CA LEU A 157 -0.43 11.17 -10.69
C LEU A 157 -1.40 12.20 -11.25
N ALA A 158 -2.25 11.81 -12.21
CA ALA A 158 -3.21 12.69 -12.86
C ALA A 158 -4.50 12.89 -12.02
N TRP A 159 -4.97 11.85 -11.35
CA TRP A 159 -6.26 11.86 -10.65
C TRP A 159 -6.23 11.19 -9.28
N ILE A 160 -5.50 11.80 -8.32
CA ILE A 160 -5.36 11.29 -6.94
C ILE A 160 -6.67 11.25 -6.16
N THR A 161 -7.68 12.01 -6.58
CA THR A 161 -9.01 12.06 -5.96
C THR A 161 -10.01 11.06 -6.54
N ALA A 162 -9.54 10.12 -7.38
CA ALA A 162 -10.40 9.09 -7.94
C ALA A 162 -11.20 8.33 -6.86
N PRO A 163 -12.46 7.95 -7.13
CA PRO A 163 -13.29 7.23 -6.17
C PRO A 163 -12.64 5.92 -5.71
N ARG A 164 -12.77 5.58 -4.43
CA ARG A 164 -12.17 4.35 -3.85
C ARG A 164 -12.63 3.07 -4.55
N TRP A 165 -13.91 2.98 -4.92
CA TRP A 165 -14.43 1.81 -5.63
C TRP A 165 -13.75 1.61 -7.00
N LEU A 166 -13.42 2.71 -7.68
CA LEU A 166 -12.72 2.63 -8.97
C LEU A 166 -11.27 2.20 -8.78
N THR A 167 -10.54 2.83 -7.84
CA THR A 167 -9.14 2.47 -7.59
C THR A 167 -9.00 1.04 -7.07
N ALA A 168 -9.84 0.63 -6.10
CA ALA A 168 -9.87 -0.74 -5.62
C ALA A 168 -10.25 -1.75 -6.72
N GLY A 169 -11.23 -1.39 -7.57
CA GLY A 169 -11.61 -2.21 -8.73
C GLY A 169 -10.45 -2.42 -9.70
N ILE A 170 -9.67 -1.38 -9.99
CA ILE A 170 -8.49 -1.50 -10.86
C ILE A 170 -7.42 -2.40 -10.23
N TYR A 171 -7.15 -2.26 -8.91
CA TYR A 171 -6.19 -3.14 -8.22
C TYR A 171 -6.62 -4.61 -8.26
N ILE A 172 -7.90 -4.88 -7.97
CA ILE A 172 -8.48 -6.23 -8.01
C ILE A 172 -8.41 -6.78 -9.45
N PHE A 173 -8.84 -6.00 -10.44
CA PHE A 173 -8.76 -6.38 -11.84
C PHE A 173 -7.33 -6.74 -12.26
N MET A 174 -6.35 -5.93 -11.88
CA MET A 174 -4.95 -6.18 -12.16
C MET A 174 -4.46 -7.45 -11.43
N GLY A 175 -4.84 -7.63 -10.16
CA GLY A 175 -4.48 -8.80 -9.35
C GLY A 175 -5.01 -10.11 -9.91
N TRP A 176 -6.19 -10.13 -10.55
CA TRP A 176 -6.80 -11.33 -11.14
C TRP A 176 -6.33 -11.67 -12.55
N ARG A 177 -5.35 -10.95 -13.11
CA ARG A 177 -4.78 -11.29 -14.44
C ARG A 177 -4.14 -12.68 -14.48
N ALA A 178 -3.78 -13.27 -13.35
CA ALA A 178 -3.31 -14.65 -13.25
C ALA A 178 -4.32 -15.67 -13.83
N VAL A 179 -5.63 -15.36 -13.82
CA VAL A 179 -6.68 -16.21 -14.39
C VAL A 179 -6.48 -16.43 -15.90
N VAL A 180 -5.90 -15.47 -16.62
CA VAL A 180 -5.59 -15.62 -18.05
C VAL A 180 -4.54 -16.72 -18.29
N ALA A 181 -3.62 -16.91 -17.33
CA ALA A 181 -2.61 -17.95 -17.34
C ALA A 181 -2.95 -19.14 -16.41
N LEU A 182 -4.24 -19.36 -16.11
CA LEU A 182 -4.67 -20.39 -15.15
C LEU A 182 -4.21 -21.79 -15.55
N VAL A 183 -4.37 -22.15 -16.83
CA VAL A 183 -3.99 -23.49 -17.30
C VAL A 183 -2.49 -23.74 -17.17
N PRO A 184 -1.58 -22.87 -17.66
CA PRO A 184 -0.16 -23.06 -17.44
C PRO A 184 0.22 -23.02 -15.94
N LEU A 185 -0.41 -22.18 -15.12
CA LEU A 185 -0.16 -22.14 -13.67
C LEU A 185 -0.55 -23.47 -12.99
N LEU A 186 -1.68 -24.06 -13.34
CA LEU A 186 -2.10 -25.36 -12.79
C LEU A 186 -1.18 -26.51 -13.21
N ARG A 187 -0.51 -26.40 -14.38
CA ARG A 187 0.46 -27.40 -14.84
C ARG A 187 1.82 -27.26 -14.18
N LEU A 188 2.27 -26.04 -13.94
CA LEU A 188 3.64 -25.75 -13.50
C LEU A 188 3.78 -25.61 -11.99
N LEU A 189 2.70 -25.20 -11.28
CA LEU A 189 2.72 -25.08 -9.84
C LEU A 189 2.21 -26.37 -9.17
N PRO A 190 2.88 -26.86 -8.14
CA PRO A 190 2.32 -27.90 -7.28
C PRO A 190 1.06 -27.37 -6.57
N PRO A 191 0.14 -28.25 -6.09
CA PRO A 191 -1.11 -27.84 -5.40
C PRO A 191 -0.87 -26.83 -4.27
N ALA A 192 0.20 -26.99 -3.49
CA ALA A 192 0.57 -26.06 -2.44
C ALA A 192 0.90 -24.66 -3.01
N GLY A 193 1.56 -24.58 -4.17
CA GLY A 193 1.85 -23.30 -4.84
C GLY A 193 0.57 -22.60 -5.27
N PHE A 194 -0.35 -23.33 -5.88
CA PHE A 194 -1.64 -22.80 -6.27
C PHE A 194 -2.46 -22.30 -5.06
N PHE A 195 -2.43 -23.05 -3.93
CA PHE A 195 -3.05 -22.61 -2.68
C PHE A 195 -2.52 -21.25 -2.20
N TRP A 196 -1.19 -21.05 -2.24
CA TRP A 196 -0.59 -19.78 -1.81
C TRP A 196 -0.93 -18.62 -2.75
N VAL A 197 -0.94 -18.85 -4.07
CA VAL A 197 -1.36 -17.82 -5.05
C VAL A 197 -2.80 -17.42 -4.82
N LEU A 198 -3.71 -18.41 -4.81
CA LEU A 198 -5.15 -18.18 -4.70
C LEU A 198 -5.51 -17.55 -3.34
N GLY A 199 -4.97 -18.09 -2.25
CA GLY A 199 -5.22 -17.58 -0.91
C GLY A 199 -4.77 -16.13 -0.75
N GLY A 200 -3.60 -15.78 -1.26
CA GLY A 200 -3.12 -14.39 -1.28
C GLY A 200 -4.01 -13.47 -2.10
N GLY A 201 -4.43 -13.92 -3.30
CA GLY A 201 -5.36 -13.17 -4.16
C GLY A 201 -6.73 -12.95 -3.52
N ILE A 202 -7.28 -13.96 -2.83
CA ILE A 202 -8.54 -13.83 -2.07
C ILE A 202 -8.39 -12.83 -0.93
N LEU A 203 -7.32 -12.91 -0.14
CA LEU A 203 -7.06 -11.97 0.95
C LEU A 203 -6.96 -10.52 0.45
N TYR A 204 -6.23 -10.27 -0.61
CA TYR A 204 -6.16 -8.93 -1.24
C TYR A 204 -7.53 -8.47 -1.75
N THR A 205 -8.32 -9.38 -2.35
CA THR A 205 -9.65 -9.06 -2.87
C THR A 205 -10.60 -8.69 -1.73
N VAL A 206 -10.65 -9.50 -0.66
CA VAL A 206 -11.50 -9.22 0.50
C VAL A 206 -11.12 -7.87 1.11
N GLY A 207 -9.83 -7.62 1.33
CA GLY A 207 -9.35 -6.34 1.83
C GLY A 207 -9.77 -5.17 0.94
N GLY A 208 -9.57 -5.29 -0.37
CA GLY A 208 -9.94 -4.27 -1.36
C GLY A 208 -11.45 -3.99 -1.41
N VAL A 209 -12.28 -5.03 -1.31
CA VAL A 209 -13.75 -4.89 -1.24
C VAL A 209 -14.16 -4.19 0.05
N LEU A 210 -13.68 -4.63 1.22
CA LEU A 210 -13.98 -3.99 2.50
C LEU A 210 -13.60 -2.51 2.51
N TYR A 211 -12.45 -2.17 1.93
CA TYR A 211 -12.01 -0.80 1.76
C TYR A 211 -12.94 0.00 0.83
N ALA A 212 -13.37 -0.57 -0.30
CA ALA A 212 -14.24 0.08 -1.28
C ALA A 212 -15.62 0.38 -0.70
N VAL A 213 -16.22 -0.60 0.00
CA VAL A 213 -17.55 -0.46 0.65
C VAL A 213 -17.51 0.27 1.99
N LYS A 214 -16.30 0.51 2.52
CA LYS A 214 -16.07 1.17 3.83
C LYS A 214 -16.69 0.41 5.01
N TRP A 215 -16.59 -0.89 5.01
CA TRP A 215 -17.15 -1.76 6.05
C TRP A 215 -16.11 -2.82 6.49
N PRO A 216 -16.09 -3.21 7.79
CA PRO A 216 -16.80 -2.62 8.93
C PRO A 216 -16.10 -1.36 9.45
N GLY A 217 -16.77 -0.62 10.35
CA GLY A 217 -16.13 0.47 11.09
C GLY A 217 -15.87 1.73 10.29
N ARG A 218 -16.77 2.09 9.35
CA ARG A 218 -16.68 3.29 8.51
C ARG A 218 -16.35 4.57 9.29
N ASP A 219 -17.01 4.75 10.43
CA ASP A 219 -16.95 5.96 11.25
C ASP A 219 -16.06 5.78 12.49
N ASN A 220 -15.34 4.64 12.61
CA ASN A 220 -14.42 4.42 13.71
C ASN A 220 -13.13 5.23 13.49
N PRO A 221 -12.82 6.22 14.39
CA PRO A 221 -11.66 7.09 14.21
C PRO A 221 -10.33 6.41 14.54
N ARG A 222 -10.35 5.29 15.26
CA ARG A 222 -9.15 4.59 15.73
C ARG A 222 -8.80 3.38 14.89
N PHE A 223 -9.76 2.47 14.69
CA PHE A 223 -9.55 1.22 13.98
C PHE A 223 -10.80 0.86 13.17
N GLY A 224 -10.79 1.16 11.88
CA GLY A 224 -11.94 0.97 10.99
C GLY A 224 -11.58 0.18 9.73
N CYS A 225 -12.39 0.32 8.68
CA CYS A 225 -12.22 -0.40 7.43
C CYS A 225 -10.85 -0.20 6.77
N HIS A 226 -10.18 0.92 7.01
CA HIS A 226 -8.87 1.20 6.46
C HIS A 226 -7.77 0.37 7.12
N GLU A 227 -7.77 0.30 8.47
CA GLU A 227 -6.84 -0.53 9.23
C GLU A 227 -7.07 -2.02 8.97
N ILE A 228 -8.33 -2.43 8.84
CA ILE A 228 -8.69 -3.81 8.48
C ILE A 228 -8.16 -4.14 7.08
N PHE A 229 -8.32 -3.24 6.11
CA PHE A 229 -7.72 -3.39 4.79
C PHE A 229 -6.20 -3.60 4.88
N HIS A 230 -5.48 -2.81 5.69
CA HIS A 230 -4.05 -2.98 5.89
C HIS A 230 -3.67 -4.39 6.39
N LEU A 231 -4.44 -4.95 7.32
CA LEU A 231 -4.21 -6.32 7.80
C LEU A 231 -4.41 -7.36 6.69
N PHE A 232 -5.42 -7.20 5.85
CA PHE A 232 -5.64 -8.09 4.71
C PHE A 232 -4.50 -8.00 3.68
N ILE A 233 -3.95 -6.80 3.44
CA ILE A 233 -2.78 -6.63 2.58
C ILE A 233 -1.55 -7.32 3.19
N LEU A 234 -1.30 -7.20 4.49
CA LEU A 234 -0.22 -7.92 5.17
C LEU A 234 -0.37 -9.42 5.05
N MET A 235 -1.56 -9.96 5.34
CA MET A 235 -1.83 -11.40 5.23
C MET A 235 -1.64 -11.91 3.81
N GLY A 236 -2.14 -11.18 2.80
CA GLY A 236 -1.93 -11.51 1.39
C GLY A 236 -0.45 -11.52 1.01
N SER A 237 0.33 -10.53 1.50
CA SER A 237 1.78 -10.51 1.28
C SER A 237 2.50 -11.68 1.93
N VAL A 238 2.07 -12.12 3.12
CA VAL A 238 2.61 -13.35 3.76
C VAL A 238 2.35 -14.57 2.89
N PHE A 239 1.14 -14.72 2.34
CA PHE A 239 0.82 -15.84 1.44
C PHE A 239 1.71 -15.84 0.19
N HIS A 240 1.86 -14.69 -0.46
CA HIS A 240 2.74 -14.58 -1.62
C HIS A 240 4.22 -14.77 -1.26
N PHE A 241 4.66 -14.31 -0.09
CA PHE A 241 6.01 -14.60 0.39
C PHE A 241 6.22 -16.12 0.59
N MET A 242 5.25 -16.81 1.17
CA MET A 242 5.31 -18.28 1.34
C MET A 242 5.34 -18.99 -0.01
N LEU A 243 4.61 -18.50 -1.02
CA LEU A 243 4.74 -18.99 -2.39
C LEU A 243 6.18 -18.88 -2.88
N MET A 244 6.80 -17.70 -2.77
CA MET A 244 8.18 -17.47 -3.24
C MET A 244 9.16 -18.34 -2.49
N TYR A 245 9.04 -18.38 -1.16
CA TYR A 245 10.01 -19.05 -0.29
C TYR A 245 9.87 -20.57 -0.29
N ARG A 246 8.65 -21.13 -0.36
CA ARG A 246 8.38 -22.57 -0.23
C ARG A 246 8.21 -23.28 -1.56
N VAL A 247 7.93 -22.55 -2.63
CA VAL A 247 7.61 -23.17 -3.93
C VAL A 247 8.52 -22.62 -5.02
N VAL A 248 8.44 -21.33 -5.35
CA VAL A 248 9.15 -20.76 -6.52
C VAL A 248 10.67 -20.90 -6.38
N ALA A 249 11.22 -20.82 -5.16
CA ALA A 249 12.64 -21.03 -4.91
C ALA A 249 13.12 -22.50 -5.13
N PHE A 250 12.26 -23.42 -5.53
CA PHE A 250 12.59 -24.81 -5.83
C PHE A 250 12.20 -25.23 -7.25
N LEU A 251 11.71 -24.29 -8.06
CA LEU A 251 11.41 -24.47 -9.48
C LEU A 251 12.53 -23.92 -10.34
#